data_4c655d65bfc30695245d27d7928ec803
#
_entry.id   4c655d65bfc30695245d27d7928ec803
#
_cell.length_a   1.000
_cell.length_b   1.000
_cell.length_c   1.000
_cell.angle_alpha   90.00
_cell.angle_beta   90.00
_cell.angle_gamma   90.00
#
_symmetry.space_group_name_H-M   'P 1'
#
loop_
_entity.id
_entity.type
_entity.pdbx_description
1 polymer ?
#
loop_
_entity_poly.entity_id
_entity_poly.type
_entity_poly.pdbx_seq_one_letter_code
_entity_poly.pdbx_strand_id
1 'polypeptide(L)'
;MKKAWATTVLFFLIAVPAGQAADNMKAFPPPENGMVRYVLQLPKQEDESAYKVELIIGRTVLVDERNRYFFGGKIQKETIKGWGFTRYHVSQLGPMAGTRIAIDPNTPKVNRFITLGGEPYLIRYNSRLPIVVYAPEGVEVRYRIWTAGTEVKAIEKG
;
A
#
# COMPACT_ATOMS: atom_id res chain seq x y z
N MET A 1 1.92 -1.66 -55.38
CA MET A 1 2.24 -0.49 -54.51
C MET A 1 1.45 -0.62 -53.23
N LYS A 2 2.08 -1.05 -52.12
CA LYS A 2 1.46 -1.25 -50.78
C LYS A 2 1.80 0.00 -49.94
N LYS A 3 0.81 0.80 -49.60
CA LYS A 3 0.99 1.97 -48.69
C LYS A 3 0.94 1.45 -47.24
N ALA A 4 2.08 1.59 -46.55
CA ALA A 4 2.16 1.34 -45.13
C ALA A 4 1.67 2.61 -44.38
N TRP A 5 0.66 2.44 -43.53
CA TRP A 5 0.19 3.48 -42.61
C TRP A 5 0.96 3.29 -41.28
N ALA A 6 1.77 4.26 -40.97
CA ALA A 6 2.43 4.35 -39.68
C ALA A 6 1.47 5.00 -38.67
N THR A 7 1.00 4.22 -37.70
CA THR A 7 0.20 4.74 -36.59
C THR A 7 1.13 5.29 -35.53
N THR A 8 1.24 6.61 -35.45
CA THR A 8 2.00 7.30 -34.40
C THR A 8 1.15 7.28 -33.13
N VAL A 9 1.55 6.48 -32.14
CA VAL A 9 0.97 6.51 -30.79
C VAL A 9 1.59 7.67 -30.03
N LEU A 10 0.81 8.72 -29.80
CA LEU A 10 1.21 9.88 -29.03
C LEU A 10 1.01 9.57 -27.54
N PHE A 11 2.10 9.29 -26.83
CA PHE A 11 2.10 9.18 -25.36
C PHE A 11 1.94 10.59 -24.76
N PHE A 12 0.76 10.90 -24.25
CA PHE A 12 0.57 12.07 -23.39
C PHE A 12 1.20 11.79 -22.02
N LEU A 13 2.38 12.33 -21.78
CA LEU A 13 2.92 12.47 -20.42
C LEU A 13 2.08 13.54 -19.69
N ILE A 14 1.19 13.10 -18.82
CA ILE A 14 0.48 13.99 -17.90
C ILE A 14 1.49 14.39 -16.82
N ALA A 15 2.08 15.56 -16.96
CA ALA A 15 2.92 16.16 -15.92
C ALA A 15 2.01 16.56 -14.74
N VAL A 16 2.12 15.82 -13.63
CA VAL A 16 1.54 16.23 -12.34
C VAL A 16 2.28 17.47 -11.88
N PRO A 17 1.59 18.56 -11.45
CA PRO A 17 2.28 19.75 -10.97
C PRO A 17 3.07 19.43 -9.70
N ALA A 18 4.37 19.37 -9.81
CA ALA A 18 5.32 19.03 -8.74
C ALA A 18 5.27 19.99 -7.51
N GLY A 19 4.69 21.17 -7.68
CA GLY A 19 4.67 22.21 -6.65
C GLY A 19 3.77 21.91 -5.45
N GLN A 20 2.57 21.38 -5.65
CA GLN A 20 1.63 21.14 -4.56
C GLN A 20 2.03 19.93 -3.71
N ALA A 21 2.58 18.88 -4.31
CA ALA A 21 3.06 17.71 -3.58
C ALA A 21 4.24 18.06 -2.65
N ALA A 22 5.14 18.93 -3.10
CA ALA A 22 6.29 19.40 -2.30
C ALA A 22 5.84 20.25 -1.10
N ASP A 23 4.80 21.06 -1.25
CA ASP A 23 4.28 21.90 -0.17
C ASP A 23 3.58 21.07 0.91
N ASN A 24 2.79 20.08 0.53
CA ASN A 24 2.14 19.16 1.45
C ASN A 24 3.13 18.34 2.29
N MET A 25 4.30 18.03 1.75
CA MET A 25 5.32 17.26 2.47
C MET A 25 5.96 18.01 3.65
N LYS A 26 5.84 19.33 3.72
CA LYS A 26 6.29 20.14 4.88
C LYS A 26 5.54 19.79 6.17
N ALA A 27 4.32 19.28 6.07
CA ALA A 27 3.54 18.86 7.22
C ALA A 27 4.07 17.56 7.87
N PHE A 28 4.81 16.75 7.12
CA PHE A 28 5.25 15.44 7.55
C PHE A 28 6.69 15.50 8.06
N PRO A 29 6.94 15.27 9.36
CA PRO A 29 8.28 15.34 9.93
C PRO A 29 9.22 14.32 9.29
N PRO A 30 10.54 14.51 9.36
CA PRO A 30 11.50 13.48 8.99
C PRO A 30 11.28 12.23 9.84
N PRO A 31 11.65 11.03 9.35
CA PRO A 31 11.55 9.81 10.14
C PRO A 31 12.51 9.87 11.34
N GLU A 32 12.09 9.28 12.45
CA GLU A 32 12.93 9.08 13.62
C GLU A 32 14.02 8.01 13.33
N ASN A 33 15.03 7.91 14.22
CA ASN A 33 16.09 6.91 14.06
C ASN A 33 15.52 5.48 13.99
N GLY A 34 16.00 4.70 13.04
CA GLY A 34 15.54 3.34 12.79
C GLY A 34 14.19 3.24 12.06
N MET A 35 13.63 4.38 11.64
CA MET A 35 12.39 4.44 10.86
C MET A 35 12.65 4.91 9.43
N VAL A 36 11.83 4.45 8.50
CA VAL A 36 11.80 4.88 7.10
C VAL A 36 10.45 5.53 6.82
N ARG A 37 10.46 6.62 6.08
CA ARG A 37 9.26 7.31 5.59
C ARG A 37 8.98 6.91 4.15
N TYR A 38 7.86 6.24 3.93
CA TYR A 38 7.34 5.90 2.61
C TYR A 38 6.29 6.92 2.19
N VAL A 39 6.32 7.34 0.94
CA VAL A 39 5.40 8.35 0.37
C VAL A 39 4.81 7.82 -0.91
N LEU A 40 3.49 7.78 -0.98
CA LEU A 40 2.75 7.42 -2.18
C LEU A 40 1.89 8.60 -2.61
N GLN A 41 2.12 9.11 -3.81
CA GLN A 41 1.23 10.06 -4.48
C GLN A 41 0.36 9.30 -5.47
N LEU A 42 -0.95 9.41 -5.30
CA LEU A 42 -1.91 8.75 -6.17
C LEU A 42 -2.21 9.63 -7.39
N PRO A 43 -2.40 9.05 -8.58
CA PRO A 43 -2.90 9.78 -9.74
C PRO A 43 -4.34 10.22 -9.51
N LYS A 44 -4.72 11.36 -10.10
CA LYS A 44 -6.11 11.84 -10.08
C LYS A 44 -7.01 10.87 -10.85
N GLN A 45 -8.16 10.53 -10.26
CA GLN A 45 -9.22 9.76 -10.91
C GLN A 45 -10.43 10.66 -11.15
N GLU A 46 -11.26 10.30 -12.12
CA GLU A 46 -12.48 11.04 -12.46
C GLU A 46 -13.49 10.95 -11.30
N ASP A 47 -13.69 9.75 -10.77
CA ASP A 47 -14.48 9.52 -9.55
C ASP A 47 -13.64 8.75 -8.50
N GLU A 48 -13.02 9.48 -7.58
CA GLU A 48 -12.21 8.90 -6.52
C GLU A 48 -13.03 8.11 -5.49
N SER A 49 -14.35 8.31 -5.45
CA SER A 49 -15.22 7.61 -4.50
C SER A 49 -15.35 6.11 -4.81
N ALA A 50 -15.15 5.73 -6.06
CA ALA A 50 -15.14 4.34 -6.51
C ALA A 50 -13.89 3.56 -6.07
N TYR A 51 -12.90 4.21 -5.45
CA TYR A 51 -11.62 3.57 -5.13
C TYR A 51 -11.30 3.58 -3.63
N LYS A 52 -10.57 2.55 -3.22
CA LYS A 52 -9.89 2.47 -1.92
C LYS A 52 -8.43 2.09 -2.14
N VAL A 53 -7.59 2.47 -1.21
CA VAL A 53 -6.19 2.04 -1.18
C VAL A 53 -6.02 1.07 -0.03
N GLU A 54 -5.51 -0.10 -0.29
CA GLU A 54 -5.06 -1.04 0.73
C GLU A 54 -3.58 -0.80 0.99
N LEU A 55 -3.23 -0.56 2.24
CA LEU A 55 -1.85 -0.56 2.70
C LEU A 55 -1.46 -1.98 3.12
N ILE A 56 -0.38 -2.49 2.52
CA ILE A 56 0.11 -3.84 2.74
C ILE A 56 1.52 -3.73 3.33
N ILE A 57 1.63 -4.02 4.61
CA ILE A 57 2.88 -3.91 5.37
C ILE A 57 3.43 -5.30 5.63
N GLY A 58 4.71 -5.49 5.45
CA GLY A 58 5.32 -6.80 5.64
C GLY A 58 6.83 -6.79 5.53
N ARG A 59 7.38 -7.98 5.38
CA ARG A 59 8.81 -8.19 5.16
C ARG A 59 9.01 -9.44 4.29
N THR A 60 9.97 -9.37 3.40
CA THR A 60 10.42 -10.55 2.65
C THR A 60 11.33 -11.40 3.53
N VAL A 61 10.95 -12.65 3.72
CA VAL A 61 11.69 -13.62 4.56
C VAL A 61 11.81 -14.97 3.86
N LEU A 62 12.83 -15.71 4.21
CA LEU A 62 13.12 -17.03 3.68
C LEU A 62 12.35 -18.09 4.48
N VAL A 63 11.30 -18.65 3.88
CA VAL A 63 10.38 -19.62 4.52
C VAL A 63 10.02 -20.74 3.53
N ASP A 64 9.37 -21.80 4.03
CA ASP A 64 8.79 -22.83 3.17
C ASP A 64 7.58 -22.32 2.39
N GLU A 65 7.21 -23.01 1.32
CA GLU A 65 6.06 -22.63 0.48
C GLU A 65 4.72 -23.11 1.02
N ARG A 66 4.68 -24.13 1.88
CA ARG A 66 3.46 -24.84 2.25
C ARG A 66 2.74 -24.17 3.41
N ASN A 67 3.49 -23.63 4.37
CA ASN A 67 2.91 -22.95 5.50
C ASN A 67 2.46 -21.53 5.14
N ARG A 68 1.38 -21.09 5.78
CA ARG A 68 0.93 -19.69 5.73
C ARG A 68 1.55 -18.95 6.89
N TYR A 69 2.11 -17.79 6.62
CA TYR A 69 2.76 -16.95 7.62
C TYR A 69 2.15 -15.55 7.64
N PHE A 70 2.21 -14.93 8.80
CA PHE A 70 1.85 -13.53 8.97
C PHE A 70 2.63 -12.94 10.15
N PHE A 71 2.82 -11.63 10.15
CA PHE A 71 3.38 -10.91 11.29
C PHE A 71 2.27 -10.37 12.19
N GLY A 72 2.51 -10.37 13.51
CA GLY A 72 1.73 -9.57 14.43
C GLY A 72 2.03 -8.09 14.25
N GLY A 73 1.15 -7.22 14.73
CA GLY A 73 1.31 -5.78 14.66
C GLY A 73 0.08 -5.07 14.12
N LYS A 74 0.18 -3.76 14.01
CA LYS A 74 -0.92 -2.93 13.52
C LYS A 74 -0.41 -1.67 12.85
N ILE A 75 -1.22 -1.13 11.92
CA ILE A 75 -1.06 0.19 11.34
C ILE A 75 -1.85 1.17 12.21
N GLN A 76 -1.18 2.18 12.74
CA GLN A 76 -1.79 3.25 13.52
C GLN A 76 -2.03 4.45 12.60
N LYS A 77 -3.23 5.03 12.71
CA LYS A 77 -3.60 6.27 12.02
C LYS A 77 -3.43 7.44 12.97
N GLU A 78 -2.67 8.44 12.58
CA GLU A 78 -2.42 9.62 13.39
C GLU A 78 -2.71 10.89 12.59
N THR A 79 -3.34 11.87 13.25
CA THR A 79 -3.57 13.20 12.65
C THR A 79 -2.43 14.14 13.05
N ILE A 80 -1.85 14.81 12.08
CA ILE A 80 -0.79 15.81 12.30
C ILE A 80 -1.44 17.10 12.78
N LYS A 81 -1.10 17.51 13.99
CA LYS A 81 -1.61 18.75 14.60
C LYS A 81 -1.27 19.97 13.73
N GLY A 82 -2.23 20.88 13.60
CA GLY A 82 -2.07 22.13 12.85
C GLY A 82 -2.28 22.00 11.33
N TRP A 83 -2.18 20.81 10.76
CA TRP A 83 -2.35 20.56 9.33
C TRP A 83 -3.60 19.78 8.97
N GLY A 84 -4.14 18.99 9.91
CA GLY A 84 -5.26 18.09 9.65
C GLY A 84 -4.94 16.92 8.74
N PHE A 85 -3.68 16.74 8.35
CA PHE A 85 -3.23 15.62 7.51
C PHE A 85 -3.11 14.34 8.33
N THR A 86 -3.22 13.22 7.65
CA THR A 86 -3.08 11.89 8.25
C THR A 86 -1.73 11.30 7.88
N ARG A 87 -1.03 10.74 8.88
CA ARG A 87 0.08 9.83 8.67
C ARG A 87 -0.27 8.44 9.20
N TYR A 88 0.36 7.43 8.64
CA TYR A 88 0.25 6.04 9.09
C TYR A 88 1.57 5.63 9.72
N HIS A 89 1.48 4.93 10.84
CA HIS A 89 2.66 4.54 11.60
C HIS A 89 2.59 3.07 11.97
N VAL A 90 3.68 2.35 11.73
CA VAL A 90 3.89 0.97 12.16
C VAL A 90 5.08 0.99 13.11
N SER A 91 4.85 0.85 14.41
CA SER A 91 5.91 0.94 15.41
C SER A 91 6.90 -0.24 15.30
N GLN A 92 6.38 -1.42 15.02
CA GLN A 92 7.18 -2.64 14.82
C GLN A 92 6.37 -3.74 14.13
N LEU A 93 7.04 -4.66 13.46
CA LEU A 93 6.48 -5.98 13.17
C LEU A 93 6.64 -6.84 14.41
N GLY A 94 5.54 -7.41 14.89
CA GLY A 94 5.56 -8.38 15.98
C GLY A 94 6.12 -9.74 15.54
N PRO A 95 6.00 -10.76 16.38
CA PRO A 95 6.44 -12.09 16.03
C PRO A 95 5.73 -12.63 14.78
N MET A 96 6.46 -13.38 13.98
CA MET A 96 5.88 -14.12 12.86
C MET A 96 5.20 -15.39 13.38
N ALA A 97 3.95 -15.57 13.01
CA ALA A 97 3.19 -16.78 13.27
C ALA A 97 2.86 -17.50 11.95
N GLY A 98 2.53 -18.76 12.02
CA GLY A 98 2.18 -19.52 10.84
C GLY A 98 1.45 -20.83 11.15
N THR A 99 0.95 -21.49 10.12
CA THR A 99 0.44 -22.85 10.20
C THR A 99 1.58 -23.83 10.51
N ARG A 100 1.26 -24.99 11.04
CA ARG A 100 2.24 -26.05 11.35
C ARG A 100 1.97 -27.29 10.47
N ILE A 101 2.09 -27.11 9.16
CA ILE A 101 2.07 -28.25 8.25
C ILE A 101 3.45 -28.89 8.33
N ALA A 102 3.49 -30.20 8.60
CA ALA A 102 4.74 -30.94 8.58
C ALA A 102 5.36 -30.90 7.19
N ILE A 103 6.62 -30.54 7.10
CA ILE A 103 7.43 -30.48 5.89
C ILE A 103 8.73 -31.26 6.10
N ASP A 104 9.24 -31.82 5.02
CA ASP A 104 10.57 -32.42 5.03
C ASP A 104 11.61 -31.33 5.38
N PRO A 105 12.52 -31.57 6.35
CA PRO A 105 13.58 -30.63 6.70
C PRO A 105 14.45 -30.20 5.53
N ASN A 106 14.53 -31.02 4.48
CA ASN A 106 15.31 -30.72 3.26
C ASN A 106 14.52 -29.93 2.20
N THR A 107 13.24 -29.59 2.48
CA THR A 107 12.44 -28.79 1.54
C THR A 107 13.11 -27.43 1.34
N PRO A 108 13.35 -27.01 0.08
CA PRO A 108 13.92 -25.70 -0.20
C PRO A 108 13.06 -24.59 0.36
N LYS A 109 13.71 -23.58 0.94
CA LYS A 109 13.04 -22.34 1.36
C LYS A 109 13.08 -21.33 0.23
N VAL A 110 12.06 -20.48 0.19
CA VAL A 110 11.90 -19.42 -0.82
C VAL A 110 11.69 -18.07 -0.15
N ASN A 111 12.09 -17.00 -0.82
CA ASN A 111 11.81 -15.65 -0.39
C ASN A 111 10.32 -15.32 -0.62
N ARG A 112 9.60 -15.05 0.44
CA ARG A 112 8.18 -14.66 0.41
C ARG A 112 7.96 -13.36 1.14
N PHE A 113 7.16 -12.50 0.55
CA PHE A 113 6.68 -11.32 1.23
C PHE A 113 5.56 -11.71 2.19
N ILE A 114 5.84 -11.65 3.49
CA ILE A 114 4.90 -11.99 4.55
C ILE A 114 4.34 -10.68 5.12
N THR A 115 3.02 -10.59 5.21
CA THR A 115 2.31 -9.38 5.60
C THR A 115 1.89 -9.40 7.08
N LEU A 116 1.45 -8.25 7.58
CA LEU A 116 0.67 -8.20 8.82
C LEU A 116 -0.56 -9.09 8.67
N GLY A 117 -0.90 -9.81 9.74
CA GLY A 117 -2.15 -10.55 9.84
C GLY A 117 -3.34 -9.62 10.10
N GLY A 118 -4.54 -10.16 9.92
CA GLY A 118 -5.80 -9.45 10.13
C GLY A 118 -6.47 -9.03 8.82
N GLU A 119 -7.47 -8.17 8.97
CA GLU A 119 -8.23 -7.65 7.84
C GLU A 119 -7.42 -6.67 6.97
N PRO A 120 -7.73 -6.56 5.68
CA PRO A 120 -7.10 -5.57 4.79
C PRO A 120 -7.24 -4.16 5.34
N TYR A 121 -6.13 -3.42 5.43
CA TYR A 121 -6.15 -2.05 5.92
C TYR A 121 -6.50 -1.10 4.77
N LEU A 122 -7.79 -0.80 4.64
CA LEU A 122 -8.35 0.02 3.58
C LEU A 122 -8.45 1.47 4.01
N ILE A 123 -7.96 2.38 3.16
CA ILE A 123 -8.09 3.82 3.32
C ILE A 123 -8.78 4.43 2.11
N ARG A 124 -9.33 5.64 2.29
CA ARG A 124 -9.97 6.37 1.21
C ARG A 124 -8.95 6.76 0.15
N TYR A 125 -9.31 6.61 -1.12
CA TYR A 125 -8.55 7.20 -2.22
C TYR A 125 -8.62 8.72 -2.16
N ASN A 126 -7.48 9.40 -2.27
CA ASN A 126 -7.40 10.86 -2.34
C ASN A 126 -6.10 11.25 -3.05
N SER A 127 -6.20 11.72 -4.28
CA SER A 127 -5.03 12.16 -5.06
C SER A 127 -4.46 13.52 -4.64
N ARG A 128 -5.21 14.29 -3.83
CA ARG A 128 -4.80 15.64 -3.42
C ARG A 128 -3.74 15.63 -2.32
N LEU A 129 -3.68 14.56 -1.54
CA LEU A 129 -2.77 14.42 -0.40
C LEU A 129 -1.91 13.17 -0.55
N PRO A 130 -0.62 13.24 -0.19
CA PRO A 130 0.22 12.06 -0.16
C PRO A 130 -0.24 11.11 0.94
N ILE A 131 -0.12 9.81 0.69
CA ILE A 131 -0.20 8.78 1.72
C ILE A 131 1.21 8.61 2.26
N VAL A 132 1.39 8.91 3.55
CA VAL A 132 2.70 8.86 4.21
C VAL A 132 2.68 7.81 5.30
N VAL A 133 3.59 6.85 5.18
CA VAL A 133 3.72 5.72 6.12
C VAL A 133 5.12 5.75 6.73
N TYR A 134 5.18 5.67 8.04
CA TYR A 134 6.43 5.47 8.79
C TYR A 134 6.47 4.02 9.27
N ALA A 135 7.55 3.34 8.96
CA ALA A 135 7.76 1.94 9.35
C ALA A 135 9.24 1.72 9.70
N PRO A 136 9.56 0.71 10.53
CA PRO A 136 10.94 0.38 10.87
C PRO A 136 11.77 0.00 9.65
N GLU A 137 13.06 0.20 9.72
CA GLU A 137 14.00 -0.31 8.71
C GLU A 137 13.81 -1.80 8.47
N GLY A 138 13.90 -2.22 7.20
CA GLY A 138 13.67 -3.60 6.79
C GLY A 138 12.20 -4.03 6.71
N VAL A 139 11.25 -3.14 7.04
CA VAL A 139 9.83 -3.33 6.77
C VAL A 139 9.51 -2.77 5.39
N GLU A 140 8.79 -3.51 4.58
CA GLU A 140 8.36 -3.10 3.27
C GLU A 140 6.91 -2.60 3.32
N VAL A 141 6.64 -1.51 2.62
CA VAL A 141 5.32 -0.93 2.45
C VAL A 141 4.91 -1.08 1.00
N ARG A 142 3.85 -1.83 0.76
CA ARG A 142 3.26 -2.02 -0.57
C ARG A 142 1.81 -1.55 -0.54
N TYR A 143 1.19 -1.39 -1.69
CA TYR A 143 -0.21 -1.00 -1.78
C TYR A 143 -0.93 -1.72 -2.92
N ARG A 144 -2.25 -1.73 -2.84
CA ARG A 144 -3.15 -2.20 -3.90
C ARG A 144 -4.34 -1.26 -3.98
N ILE A 145 -4.84 -1.04 -5.19
CA ILE A 145 -6.06 -0.26 -5.42
C ILE A 145 -7.24 -1.23 -5.51
N TRP A 146 -8.25 -0.95 -4.72
CA TRP A 146 -9.55 -1.58 -4.78
C TRP A 146 -10.50 -0.69 -5.56
N THR A 147 -11.33 -1.29 -6.43
CA THR A 147 -12.34 -0.58 -7.21
C THR A 147 -13.71 -1.14 -6.88
N ALA A 148 -14.65 -0.27 -6.55
CA ALA A 148 -16.04 -0.66 -6.38
C ALA A 148 -16.68 -0.97 -7.74
N GLY A 149 -17.57 -1.97 -7.77
CA GLY A 149 -18.46 -2.17 -8.90
C GLY A 149 -19.44 -1.00 -9.03
N THR A 150 -19.93 -0.78 -10.24
CA THR A 150 -20.89 0.32 -10.54
C THR A 150 -22.33 -0.04 -10.14
N GLU A 151 -22.63 -1.31 -10.00
CA GLU A 151 -23.98 -1.79 -9.67
C GLU A 151 -24.23 -1.75 -8.17
N VAL A 152 -25.29 -1.07 -7.77
CA VAL A 152 -25.80 -1.06 -6.38
C VAL A 152 -27.07 -1.92 -6.35
N LYS A 153 -27.08 -2.92 -5.48
CA LYS A 153 -28.22 -3.84 -5.30
C LYS A 153 -28.91 -3.59 -3.97
N ALA A 154 -30.23 -3.65 -3.99
CA ALA A 154 -31.03 -3.63 -2.77
C ALA A 154 -30.90 -4.98 -2.04
N ILE A 155 -30.95 -4.93 -0.70
CA ILE A 155 -31.10 -6.14 0.13
C ILE A 155 -32.60 -6.35 0.36
N GLU A 156 -33.06 -7.56 0.12
CA GLU A 156 -34.45 -7.93 0.38
C GLU A 156 -34.71 -8.02 1.90
N LYS A 157 -35.96 -7.73 2.26
CA LYS A 157 -36.40 -7.90 3.65
C LYS A 157 -36.57 -9.38 3.93
N GLY A 158 -35.98 -9.87 5.02
CA GLY A 158 -36.17 -11.23 5.54
C GLY A 158 -37.46 -11.41 6.35
#